data_3bc87e58c55c39781cb5f674b91e0e7d
#
_entry.id   3bc87e58c55c39781cb5f674b91e0e7d
#
_cell.length_a   1.000
_cell.length_b   1.000
_cell.length_c   1.000
_cell.angle_alpha   90.00
_cell.angle_beta   90.00
_cell.angle_gamma   90.00
#
_symmetry.space_group_name_H-M   'P 1'
#
loop_
_entity.id
_entity.type
_entity.pdbx_description
1 polymer ?
#
loop_
_entity_poly.entity_id
_entity_poly.type
_entity_poly.pdbx_seq_one_letter_code
_entity_poly.pdbx_strand_id
1 'polypeptide(L)'
;MRKLLSCLSVLGLAALSLTACGEKAPSYSNVGTEITIWATEKEEAVIKAVVEKYNANQKEESSKFKYNFKGVTEADAGTTLAKDPTVEGRPALFLCADDHIFNLQSKGIVAELKGSYKEHVVANNSAVAVKGATYNDKLYGFPVTSDNGYFLWYNKAALSENDVKSLETVLQKAKDSKKTFGMEINNGWYANSFIMSPQACGTSSLTWAANAEGKVSYTTTWDNEAGVKVSEYANSLIKPLYEAGTFVTATNEVILQGFQDGSMIAAVSGTWMESDLKKAIGDNLAAVKLPEYHVDGKAYQMASFTGSKIYCINTSCTVEEQKAAAALAELLTNADSQLIRYENRQAIPCNKEAAADKRFTENTTISAKALEAQNAAAACVQSQTAQDRYWDIGKAIGQAYLDGNLGEGVTTWAQFLKAQMDILRTAQ
;
A
#
# COMPACT_ATOMS: atom_id res chain seq x y z
N MET A 1 41.09 44.71 -58.98
CA MET A 1 41.86 43.68 -58.21
C MET A 1 41.05 43.22 -57.05
N ARG A 2 41.01 41.94 -56.86
CA ARG A 2 40.40 41.12 -55.79
C ARG A 2 38.87 40.91 -55.87
N LYS A 3 38.56 39.69 -56.29
CA LYS A 3 37.27 39.01 -56.32
C LYS A 3 36.83 38.69 -54.90
N LEU A 4 35.54 38.93 -54.58
CA LEU A 4 34.90 38.34 -53.43
C LEU A 4 33.95 37.23 -53.96
N LEU A 5 34.25 36.01 -53.54
CA LEU A 5 33.39 34.85 -53.72
C LEU A 5 32.24 34.91 -52.67
N SER A 6 31.02 34.85 -53.17
CA SER A 6 29.83 34.60 -52.37
C SER A 6 29.67 33.10 -52.14
N CYS A 7 29.74 32.65 -50.89
CA CYS A 7 29.33 31.31 -50.49
C CYS A 7 27.81 31.31 -50.20
N LEU A 8 27.05 30.66 -51.02
CA LEU A 8 25.68 30.25 -50.72
C LEU A 8 25.75 29.04 -49.73
N SER A 9 25.31 29.25 -48.54
CA SER A 9 25.07 28.16 -47.58
C SER A 9 23.68 27.61 -47.81
N VAL A 10 23.59 26.41 -48.36
CA VAL A 10 22.37 25.59 -48.44
C VAL A 10 22.08 25.03 -47.04
N LEU A 11 21.04 25.51 -46.38
CA LEU A 11 20.49 24.87 -45.18
C LEU A 11 19.76 23.60 -45.60
N GLY A 12 20.38 22.46 -45.41
CA GLY A 12 19.73 21.17 -45.47
C GLY A 12 18.83 20.97 -44.26
N LEU A 13 17.51 20.96 -44.45
CA LEU A 13 16.58 20.40 -43.46
C LEU A 13 16.87 18.89 -43.31
N ALA A 14 17.55 18.50 -42.26
CA ALA A 14 17.59 17.12 -41.82
C ALA A 14 16.23 16.80 -41.18
N ALA A 15 15.36 16.14 -41.94
CA ALA A 15 14.19 15.46 -41.36
C ALA A 15 14.71 14.36 -40.46
N LEU A 16 14.66 14.59 -39.15
CA LEU A 16 14.81 13.53 -38.12
C LEU A 16 13.60 12.61 -38.30
N SER A 17 13.77 11.55 -39.06
CA SER A 17 12.91 10.37 -39.00
C SER A 17 13.12 9.74 -37.63
N LEU A 18 12.17 9.97 -36.71
CA LEU A 18 11.97 9.14 -35.54
C LEU A 18 11.64 7.72 -36.01
N THR A 19 12.67 6.91 -36.26
CA THR A 19 12.50 5.47 -36.28
C THR A 19 12.17 5.07 -34.84
N ALA A 20 10.88 4.81 -34.60
CA ALA A 20 10.47 4.02 -33.45
C ALA A 20 11.25 2.70 -33.54
N CYS A 21 12.30 2.55 -32.74
CA CYS A 21 12.88 1.25 -32.43
C CYS A 21 11.74 0.47 -31.75
N GLY A 22 11.08 -0.40 -32.51
CA GLY A 22 10.21 -1.39 -31.94
C GLY A 22 11.04 -2.26 -31.01
N GLU A 23 10.92 -2.02 -29.71
CA GLU A 23 11.41 -2.97 -28.73
C GLU A 23 10.79 -4.33 -29.05
N LYS A 24 11.62 -5.31 -29.32
CA LYS A 24 11.15 -6.68 -29.43
C LYS A 24 10.43 -7.02 -28.13
N ALA A 25 9.16 -7.39 -28.23
CA ALA A 25 8.41 -7.91 -27.09
C ALA A 25 9.29 -8.93 -26.33
N PRO A 26 9.42 -8.83 -25.02
CA PRO A 26 10.27 -9.72 -24.25
C PRO A 26 9.87 -11.17 -24.54
N SER A 27 10.87 -12.01 -24.85
CA SER A 27 10.60 -13.44 -25.06
C SER A 27 10.68 -14.13 -23.71
N TYR A 28 9.54 -14.59 -23.23
CA TYR A 28 9.45 -15.34 -21.97
C TYR A 28 9.72 -16.84 -22.21
N SER A 29 10.47 -17.48 -21.30
CA SER A 29 10.71 -18.92 -21.32
C SER A 29 9.68 -19.65 -20.45
N ASN A 30 9.37 -20.91 -20.80
CA ASN A 30 8.45 -21.80 -20.07
C ASN A 30 6.99 -21.30 -19.96
N VAL A 31 6.53 -20.52 -20.89
CA VAL A 31 5.22 -19.88 -20.88
C VAL A 31 4.06 -20.87 -20.99
N GLY A 32 4.25 -22.01 -21.69
CA GLY A 32 3.22 -23.02 -21.92
C GLY A 32 2.82 -23.85 -20.69
N THR A 33 3.53 -23.73 -19.57
CA THR A 33 3.20 -24.39 -18.31
C THR A 33 1.99 -23.70 -17.66
N GLU A 34 0.95 -24.46 -17.34
CA GLU A 34 -0.21 -23.95 -16.62
C GLU A 34 0.13 -23.75 -15.13
N ILE A 35 -0.24 -22.61 -14.59
CA ILE A 35 0.01 -22.26 -13.18
C ILE A 35 -1.27 -21.78 -12.48
N THR A 36 -1.32 -21.92 -11.16
CA THR A 36 -2.36 -21.30 -10.35
C THR A 36 -1.87 -19.92 -9.86
N ILE A 37 -2.76 -18.91 -9.97
CA ILE A 37 -2.55 -17.56 -9.47
C ILE A 37 -3.52 -17.29 -8.34
N TRP A 38 -3.02 -16.81 -7.20
CA TRP A 38 -3.85 -16.21 -6.15
C TRP A 38 -3.69 -14.69 -6.17
N ALA A 39 -4.81 -14.00 -6.33
CA ALA A 39 -4.88 -12.54 -6.19
C ALA A 39 -6.30 -12.14 -5.78
N THR A 40 -6.47 -10.91 -5.34
CA THR A 40 -7.83 -10.40 -5.03
C THR A 40 -8.73 -10.49 -6.27
N GLU A 41 -10.02 -10.72 -6.09
CA GLU A 41 -11.00 -10.86 -7.18
C GLU A 41 -10.95 -9.70 -8.18
N LYS A 42 -10.69 -8.49 -7.70
CA LYS A 42 -10.54 -7.28 -8.56
C LYS A 42 -9.35 -7.37 -9.54
N GLU A 43 -8.37 -8.28 -9.35
CA GLU A 43 -7.26 -8.51 -10.28
C GLU A 43 -7.62 -9.42 -11.45
N GLU A 44 -8.66 -10.24 -11.36
CA GLU A 44 -9.00 -11.22 -12.38
C GLU A 44 -9.18 -10.59 -13.76
N ALA A 45 -9.95 -9.50 -13.85
CA ALA A 45 -10.18 -8.79 -15.10
C ALA A 45 -8.89 -8.20 -15.69
N VAL A 46 -7.98 -7.71 -14.83
CA VAL A 46 -6.68 -7.17 -15.25
C VAL A 46 -5.78 -8.29 -15.78
N ILE A 47 -5.64 -9.37 -15.03
CA ILE A 47 -4.83 -10.54 -15.44
C ILE A 47 -5.33 -11.06 -16.78
N LYS A 48 -6.65 -11.22 -16.93
CA LYS A 48 -7.27 -11.69 -18.16
C LYS A 48 -6.95 -10.74 -19.33
N ALA A 49 -7.17 -9.45 -19.19
CA ALA A 49 -6.92 -8.46 -20.25
C ALA A 49 -5.43 -8.46 -20.69
N VAL A 50 -4.50 -8.51 -19.74
CA VAL A 50 -3.07 -8.54 -20.01
C VAL A 50 -2.66 -9.84 -20.74
N VAL A 51 -3.11 -10.99 -20.22
CA VAL A 51 -2.75 -12.30 -20.80
C VAL A 51 -3.38 -12.49 -22.16
N GLU A 52 -4.65 -12.12 -22.37
CA GLU A 52 -5.30 -12.18 -23.68
C GLU A 52 -4.59 -11.30 -24.71
N LYS A 53 -4.22 -10.05 -24.35
CA LYS A 53 -3.45 -9.15 -25.18
C LYS A 53 -2.10 -9.74 -25.61
N TYR A 54 -1.38 -10.36 -24.67
CA TYR A 54 -0.11 -11.02 -24.96
C TYR A 54 -0.32 -12.23 -25.85
N ASN A 55 -1.24 -13.15 -25.47
CA ASN A 55 -1.48 -14.42 -26.14
C ASN A 55 -2.00 -14.22 -27.59
N ALA A 56 -2.75 -13.17 -27.87
CA ALA A 56 -3.21 -12.84 -29.21
C ALA A 56 -2.07 -12.59 -30.21
N ASN A 57 -0.90 -12.20 -29.73
CA ASN A 57 0.29 -11.96 -30.53
C ASN A 57 1.21 -13.19 -30.67
N GLN A 58 0.86 -14.32 -30.01
CA GLN A 58 1.65 -15.55 -30.05
C GLN A 58 1.09 -16.52 -31.10
N LYS A 59 1.96 -17.06 -31.97
CA LYS A 59 1.59 -18.04 -32.98
C LYS A 59 1.52 -19.47 -32.43
N GLU A 60 2.44 -19.78 -31.53
CA GLU A 60 2.59 -21.14 -30.97
C GLU A 60 1.90 -21.26 -29.63
N GLU A 61 1.16 -22.34 -29.40
CA GLU A 61 0.49 -22.60 -28.12
C GLU A 61 1.47 -22.72 -26.94
N SER A 62 2.68 -23.22 -27.19
CA SER A 62 3.75 -23.30 -26.20
C SER A 62 4.30 -21.93 -25.76
N SER A 63 3.98 -20.88 -26.53
CA SER A 63 4.37 -19.50 -26.25
C SER A 63 3.25 -18.68 -25.57
N LYS A 64 2.10 -19.29 -25.28
CA LYS A 64 0.95 -18.67 -24.62
C LYS A 64 0.97 -18.93 -23.13
N PHE A 65 0.65 -17.92 -22.34
CA PHE A 65 0.42 -18.09 -20.90
C PHE A 65 -0.88 -18.84 -20.62
N LYS A 66 -0.82 -19.81 -19.71
CA LYS A 66 -1.95 -20.60 -19.21
C LYS A 66 -2.01 -20.47 -17.69
N TYR A 67 -3.19 -20.20 -17.18
CA TYR A 67 -3.35 -20.05 -15.73
C TYR A 67 -4.76 -20.40 -15.25
N ASN A 68 -4.83 -20.81 -13.98
CA ASN A 68 -6.06 -20.91 -13.19
C ASN A 68 -6.07 -19.79 -12.15
N PHE A 69 -7.14 -19.00 -12.12
CA PHE A 69 -7.28 -17.91 -11.15
C PHE A 69 -8.06 -18.39 -9.92
N LYS A 70 -7.61 -17.94 -8.73
CA LYS A 70 -8.35 -18.08 -7.48
C LYS A 70 -8.35 -16.75 -6.73
N GLY A 71 -9.55 -16.23 -6.43
CA GLY A 71 -9.74 -15.03 -5.61
C GLY A 71 -9.28 -15.27 -4.18
N VAL A 72 -8.22 -14.59 -3.76
CA VAL A 72 -7.67 -14.62 -2.40
C VAL A 72 -7.17 -13.22 -2.07
N THR A 73 -7.49 -12.69 -0.89
CA THR A 73 -7.01 -11.36 -0.49
C THR A 73 -5.49 -11.37 -0.30
N GLU A 74 -4.86 -10.20 -0.42
CA GLU A 74 -3.41 -10.06 -0.25
C GLU A 74 -2.94 -10.50 1.15
N ALA A 75 -3.74 -10.22 2.18
CA ALA A 75 -3.46 -10.62 3.55
C ALA A 75 -3.61 -12.13 3.75
N ASP A 76 -4.69 -12.72 3.23
CA ASP A 76 -4.95 -14.16 3.36
C ASP A 76 -3.95 -14.99 2.56
N ALA A 77 -3.52 -14.55 1.37
CA ALA A 77 -2.51 -15.23 0.57
C ALA A 77 -1.20 -15.38 1.35
N GLY A 78 -0.66 -14.27 1.89
CA GLY A 78 0.56 -14.29 2.69
C GLY A 78 0.44 -15.14 3.95
N THR A 79 -0.66 -14.98 4.69
CA THR A 79 -0.90 -15.70 5.96
C THR A 79 -1.10 -17.20 5.73
N THR A 80 -1.87 -17.59 4.71
CA THR A 80 -2.13 -19.01 4.40
C THR A 80 -0.84 -19.72 4.00
N LEU A 81 -0.08 -19.12 3.07
CA LEU A 81 1.17 -19.72 2.61
C LEU A 81 2.25 -19.74 3.70
N ALA A 82 2.27 -18.76 4.60
CA ALA A 82 3.16 -18.77 5.75
C ALA A 82 2.87 -19.93 6.72
N LYS A 83 1.63 -20.45 6.74
CA LYS A 83 1.25 -21.63 7.53
C LYS A 83 1.49 -22.94 6.77
N ASP A 84 1.10 -23.00 5.51
CA ASP A 84 1.25 -24.17 4.65
C ASP A 84 1.48 -23.75 3.18
N PRO A 85 2.74 -23.70 2.71
CA PRO A 85 3.04 -23.36 1.32
C PRO A 85 2.63 -24.46 0.32
N THR A 86 2.29 -25.65 0.82
CA THR A 86 1.91 -26.84 0.01
C THR A 86 0.41 -27.09 -0.02
N VAL A 87 -0.40 -26.18 0.55
CA VAL A 87 -1.86 -26.29 0.62
C VAL A 87 -2.47 -26.70 -0.73
N GLU A 88 -3.53 -27.50 -0.71
CA GLU A 88 -4.23 -27.94 -1.92
C GLU A 88 -4.69 -26.74 -2.77
N GLY A 89 -4.41 -26.78 -4.08
CA GLY A 89 -4.64 -25.64 -4.98
C GLY A 89 -3.71 -24.46 -4.74
N ARG A 90 -2.51 -24.71 -4.14
CA ARG A 90 -1.48 -23.69 -3.92
C ARG A 90 -1.14 -22.93 -5.19
N PRO A 91 -0.84 -21.63 -5.09
CA PRO A 91 -0.43 -20.84 -6.23
C PRO A 91 1.06 -21.03 -6.54
N ALA A 92 1.42 -20.97 -7.82
CA ALA A 92 2.80 -20.74 -8.23
C ALA A 92 3.14 -19.24 -8.22
N LEU A 93 2.14 -18.39 -8.48
CA LEU A 93 2.21 -16.93 -8.42
C LEU A 93 1.13 -16.40 -7.48
N PHE A 94 1.48 -15.54 -6.53
CA PHE A 94 0.50 -14.95 -5.63
C PHE A 94 0.78 -13.46 -5.35
N LEU A 95 -0.31 -12.71 -5.17
CA LEU A 95 -0.28 -11.31 -4.79
C LEU A 95 -0.37 -11.18 -3.27
N CYS A 96 0.56 -10.46 -2.66
CA CYS A 96 0.50 -10.10 -1.25
C CYS A 96 0.96 -8.66 -1.01
N ALA A 97 0.72 -8.14 0.18
CA ALA A 97 1.29 -6.88 0.62
C ALA A 97 2.77 -7.07 1.02
N ASP A 98 3.57 -6.03 0.89
CA ASP A 98 5.03 -6.10 1.05
C ASP A 98 5.48 -6.36 2.50
N ASP A 99 4.63 -6.17 3.50
CA ASP A 99 4.88 -6.52 4.89
C ASP A 99 4.96 -8.04 5.14
N HIS A 100 4.45 -8.88 4.22
CA HIS A 100 4.56 -10.34 4.31
C HIS A 100 5.96 -10.89 3.95
N ILE A 101 6.80 -10.09 3.25
CA ILE A 101 8.08 -10.57 2.70
C ILE A 101 8.98 -11.18 3.75
N PHE A 102 9.11 -10.53 4.93
CA PHE A 102 9.96 -11.06 6.00
C PHE A 102 9.53 -12.48 6.41
N ASN A 103 8.27 -12.66 6.74
CA ASN A 103 7.74 -13.93 7.24
C ASN A 103 7.82 -15.04 6.17
N LEU A 104 7.49 -14.71 4.92
CA LEU A 104 7.53 -15.66 3.81
C LEU A 104 8.96 -16.09 3.46
N GLN A 105 9.91 -15.13 3.40
CA GLN A 105 11.28 -15.47 3.05
C GLN A 105 12.02 -16.18 4.19
N SER A 106 11.77 -15.82 5.47
CA SER A 106 12.40 -16.49 6.60
C SER A 106 12.05 -17.98 6.69
N LYS A 107 10.90 -18.36 6.13
CA LYS A 107 10.44 -19.74 6.00
C LYS A 107 10.82 -20.38 4.64
N GLY A 108 11.52 -19.66 3.76
CA GLY A 108 11.93 -20.15 2.45
C GLY A 108 10.78 -20.33 1.46
N ILE A 109 9.64 -19.67 1.66
CA ILE A 109 8.41 -19.86 0.87
C ILE A 109 8.45 -19.07 -0.44
N VAL A 110 9.16 -17.95 -0.49
CA VAL A 110 9.25 -17.08 -1.66
C VAL A 110 10.60 -17.21 -2.34
N ALA A 111 10.59 -17.27 -3.67
CA ALA A 111 11.81 -17.35 -4.46
C ALA A 111 12.53 -15.98 -4.52
N GLU A 112 13.85 -16.00 -4.38
CA GLU A 112 14.71 -14.84 -4.66
C GLU A 112 14.75 -14.55 -6.15
N LEU A 113 14.45 -13.31 -6.55
CA LEU A 113 14.58 -12.86 -7.94
C LEU A 113 16.04 -12.53 -8.24
N LYS A 114 16.60 -13.10 -9.33
CA LYS A 114 17.99 -12.97 -9.75
C LYS A 114 18.10 -12.60 -11.23
N GLY A 115 19.31 -12.21 -11.67
CA GLY A 115 19.62 -11.91 -13.07
C GLY A 115 18.70 -10.85 -13.65
N SER A 116 18.23 -11.06 -14.87
CA SER A 116 17.40 -10.09 -15.60
C SER A 116 16.13 -9.69 -14.87
N TYR A 117 15.46 -10.57 -14.15
CA TYR A 117 14.28 -10.23 -13.37
C TYR A 117 14.59 -9.19 -12.28
N LYS A 118 15.69 -9.39 -11.51
CA LYS A 118 16.13 -8.41 -10.51
C LYS A 118 16.50 -7.09 -11.17
N GLU A 119 17.26 -7.12 -12.24
CA GLU A 119 17.72 -5.94 -12.99
C GLU A 119 16.53 -5.13 -13.51
N HIS A 120 15.55 -5.78 -14.15
CA HIS A 120 14.34 -5.11 -14.68
C HIS A 120 13.49 -4.51 -13.56
N VAL A 121 13.26 -5.24 -12.46
CA VAL A 121 12.48 -4.72 -11.34
C VAL A 121 13.13 -3.48 -10.75
N VAL A 122 14.43 -3.51 -10.50
CA VAL A 122 15.16 -2.38 -9.90
C VAL A 122 15.23 -1.17 -10.84
N ALA A 123 15.46 -1.41 -12.14
CA ALA A 123 15.53 -0.34 -13.13
C ALA A 123 14.18 0.37 -13.32
N ASN A 124 13.09 -0.39 -13.39
CA ASN A 124 11.82 0.10 -13.89
C ASN A 124 10.83 0.56 -12.81
N ASN A 125 11.05 0.24 -11.53
CA ASN A 125 10.12 0.61 -10.46
C ASN A 125 10.65 1.70 -9.54
N SER A 126 9.76 2.35 -8.80
CA SER A 126 10.11 3.34 -7.78
C SER A 126 10.95 2.71 -6.67
N ALA A 127 11.87 3.49 -6.10
CA ALA A 127 12.77 3.00 -5.04
C ALA A 127 12.00 2.47 -3.81
N VAL A 128 10.85 3.06 -3.49
CA VAL A 128 10.00 2.63 -2.37
C VAL A 128 9.41 1.25 -2.64
N ALA A 129 8.87 1.02 -3.85
CA ALA A 129 8.30 -0.27 -4.24
C ALA A 129 9.36 -1.38 -4.30
N VAL A 130 10.55 -1.08 -4.83
CA VAL A 130 11.70 -2.00 -4.82
C VAL A 130 12.12 -2.33 -3.38
N LYS A 131 12.19 -1.32 -2.50
CA LYS A 131 12.51 -1.51 -1.08
C LYS A 131 11.49 -2.41 -0.38
N GLY A 132 10.19 -2.23 -0.66
CA GLY A 132 9.12 -3.06 -0.12
C GLY A 132 9.26 -4.54 -0.52
N ALA A 133 9.72 -4.82 -1.74
CA ALA A 133 9.95 -6.17 -2.24
C ALA A 133 11.33 -6.77 -1.86
N THR A 134 12.14 -6.06 -1.07
CA THR A 134 13.54 -6.41 -0.75
C THR A 134 13.69 -6.72 0.74
N TYR A 135 14.40 -7.82 1.04
CA TYR A 135 14.84 -8.18 2.37
C TYR A 135 16.30 -8.64 2.35
N ASN A 136 17.15 -8.13 3.25
CA ASN A 136 18.59 -8.42 3.31
C ASN A 136 19.27 -8.31 1.93
N ASP A 137 19.06 -7.20 1.23
CA ASP A 137 19.58 -6.88 -0.11
C ASP A 137 19.18 -7.87 -1.22
N LYS A 138 18.22 -8.76 -0.94
CA LYS A 138 17.66 -9.71 -1.88
C LYS A 138 16.23 -9.35 -2.23
N LEU A 139 15.92 -9.42 -3.52
CA LEU A 139 14.61 -9.11 -4.05
C LEU A 139 13.75 -10.39 -4.10
N TYR A 140 12.52 -10.32 -3.60
CA TYR A 140 11.61 -11.48 -3.50
C TYR A 140 10.26 -11.29 -4.19
N GLY A 141 10.02 -10.14 -4.79
CA GLY A 141 8.74 -9.90 -5.44
C GLY A 141 8.81 -8.89 -6.59
N PHE A 142 7.82 -8.97 -7.46
CA PHE A 142 7.59 -8.03 -8.54
C PHE A 142 6.59 -6.96 -8.05
N PRO A 143 7.00 -5.69 -7.93
CA PRO A 143 6.08 -4.63 -7.50
C PRO A 143 4.92 -4.43 -8.50
N VAL A 144 3.71 -4.34 -7.96
CA VAL A 144 2.46 -4.25 -8.73
C VAL A 144 1.87 -2.85 -8.65
N THR A 145 1.84 -2.28 -7.44
CA THR A 145 1.24 -0.97 -7.15
C THR A 145 2.01 -0.23 -6.07
N SER A 146 1.79 1.09 -5.95
CA SER A 146 2.24 1.93 -4.83
C SER A 146 1.04 2.57 -4.12
N ASP A 147 -0.03 1.83 -3.94
CA ASP A 147 -1.32 2.34 -3.46
C ASP A 147 -1.76 1.82 -2.10
N ASN A 148 -0.87 1.11 -1.39
CA ASN A 148 -1.20 0.55 -0.09
C ASN A 148 -0.93 1.55 1.03
N GLY A 149 -1.87 2.46 1.24
CA GLY A 149 -1.84 3.48 2.29
C GLY A 149 -3.22 4.07 2.49
N TYR A 150 -3.38 4.90 3.53
CA TYR A 150 -4.66 5.46 3.91
C TYR A 150 -4.57 6.96 4.17
N PHE A 151 -5.74 7.62 4.03
CA PHE A 151 -5.93 9.05 4.13
C PHE A 151 -7.38 9.34 4.53
N LEU A 152 -7.83 10.61 4.49
CA LEU A 152 -9.19 11.00 4.85
C LEU A 152 -10.08 11.09 3.63
N TRP A 153 -11.16 10.30 3.61
CA TRP A 153 -12.33 10.47 2.75
C TRP A 153 -13.36 11.38 3.43
N TYR A 154 -14.01 12.28 2.70
CA TYR A 154 -15.05 13.13 3.26
C TYR A 154 -16.10 13.55 2.24
N ASN A 155 -17.29 13.93 2.76
CA ASN A 155 -18.40 14.48 1.98
C ASN A 155 -18.32 16.02 1.97
N LYS A 156 -18.06 16.62 0.79
CA LYS A 156 -17.97 18.09 0.60
C LYS A 156 -19.27 18.84 0.92
N ALA A 157 -20.42 18.14 0.91
CA ALA A 157 -21.68 18.75 1.34
C ALA A 157 -21.75 18.98 2.86
N ALA A 158 -20.91 18.27 3.64
CA ALA A 158 -20.89 18.34 5.10
C ALA A 158 -19.65 19.07 5.64
N LEU A 159 -18.51 18.98 4.94
CA LEU A 159 -17.21 19.51 5.39
C LEU A 159 -16.56 20.34 4.29
N SER A 160 -16.04 21.49 4.64
CA SER A 160 -15.20 22.30 3.76
C SER A 160 -13.74 21.83 3.77
N GLU A 161 -12.94 22.29 2.81
CA GLU A 161 -11.49 22.06 2.75
C GLU A 161 -10.73 22.61 3.99
N ASN A 162 -11.28 23.60 4.66
CA ASN A 162 -10.70 24.09 5.91
C ASN A 162 -11.06 23.21 7.10
N ASP A 163 -12.26 22.66 7.16
CA ASP A 163 -12.69 21.77 8.25
C ASP A 163 -11.82 20.51 8.33
N VAL A 164 -11.45 19.95 7.18
CA VAL A 164 -10.69 18.68 7.10
C VAL A 164 -9.20 18.82 7.41
N LYS A 165 -8.72 20.02 7.73
CA LYS A 165 -7.32 20.23 8.17
C LYS A 165 -7.09 19.85 9.63
N SER A 166 -8.13 19.89 10.49
CA SER A 166 -8.07 19.55 11.91
C SER A 166 -9.00 18.40 12.24
N LEU A 167 -8.47 17.37 12.89
CA LEU A 167 -9.25 16.21 13.34
C LEU A 167 -10.34 16.63 14.32
N GLU A 168 -10.02 17.54 15.26
CA GLU A 168 -10.97 18.05 16.24
C GLU A 168 -12.16 18.73 15.55
N THR A 169 -11.88 19.50 14.49
CA THR A 169 -12.94 20.16 13.70
C THR A 169 -13.83 19.15 13.00
N VAL A 170 -13.25 18.14 12.35
CA VAL A 170 -14.01 17.06 11.68
C VAL A 170 -14.90 16.34 12.69
N LEU A 171 -14.35 15.95 13.84
CA LEU A 171 -15.07 15.25 14.90
C LEU A 171 -16.18 16.12 15.52
N GLN A 172 -15.92 17.41 15.75
CA GLN A 172 -16.92 18.34 16.25
C GLN A 172 -18.07 18.53 15.25
N LYS A 173 -17.77 18.67 13.95
CA LYS A 173 -18.79 18.75 12.89
C LYS A 173 -19.63 17.47 12.79
N ALA A 174 -19.02 16.29 12.96
CA ALA A 174 -19.75 15.04 13.02
C ALA A 174 -20.73 15.04 14.20
N LYS A 175 -20.26 15.41 15.39
CA LYS A 175 -21.08 15.51 16.61
C LYS A 175 -22.24 16.49 16.45
N ASP A 176 -21.98 17.71 15.97
CA ASP A 176 -22.96 18.78 15.86
C ASP A 176 -24.07 18.44 14.84
N SER A 177 -23.69 17.72 13.77
CA SER A 177 -24.63 17.25 12.76
C SER A 177 -25.33 15.92 13.13
N LYS A 178 -25.03 15.35 14.30
CA LYS A 178 -25.49 14.02 14.75
C LYS A 178 -25.16 12.92 13.72
N LYS A 179 -23.97 13.00 13.16
CA LYS A 179 -23.41 12.04 12.20
C LYS A 179 -22.14 11.43 12.75
N THR A 180 -21.54 10.53 11.98
CA THR A 180 -20.37 9.77 12.42
C THR A 180 -19.10 10.13 11.65
N PHE A 181 -17.97 9.85 12.29
CA PHE A 181 -16.63 9.74 11.72
C PHE A 181 -16.17 8.29 11.86
N GLY A 182 -15.69 7.69 10.77
CA GLY A 182 -15.27 6.29 10.70
C GLY A 182 -13.76 6.12 10.67
N MET A 183 -13.22 5.27 11.55
CA MET A 183 -11.82 4.82 11.49
C MET A 183 -11.68 3.51 12.27
N GLU A 184 -11.16 2.46 11.64
CA GLU A 184 -10.91 1.17 12.30
C GLU A 184 -9.65 1.25 13.20
N ILE A 185 -9.67 2.17 14.18
CA ILE A 185 -8.49 2.51 14.99
C ILE A 185 -8.00 1.34 15.86
N ASN A 186 -8.87 0.37 16.18
CA ASN A 186 -8.50 -0.87 16.86
C ASN A 186 -7.94 -1.95 15.92
N ASN A 187 -7.54 -1.58 14.72
CA ASN A 187 -6.73 -2.35 13.81
C ASN A 187 -5.30 -1.77 13.81
N GLY A 188 -4.28 -2.60 13.99
CA GLY A 188 -2.88 -2.17 14.04
C GLY A 188 -2.41 -1.37 12.83
N TRP A 189 -3.09 -1.51 11.68
CA TRP A 189 -2.84 -0.72 10.48
C TRP A 189 -3.12 0.78 10.68
N TYR A 190 -4.16 1.14 11.42
CA TYR A 190 -4.59 2.53 11.62
C TYR A 190 -4.17 3.13 12.97
N ALA A 191 -3.92 2.27 13.98
CA ALA A 191 -3.72 2.69 15.37
C ALA A 191 -2.57 3.69 15.58
N ASN A 192 -1.55 3.65 14.71
CA ASN A 192 -0.32 4.43 14.90
C ASN A 192 -0.39 5.85 14.38
N SER A 193 -1.52 6.25 13.80
CA SER A 193 -1.66 7.56 13.14
C SER A 193 -1.31 8.74 14.05
N PHE A 194 -1.51 8.58 15.37
CA PHE A 194 -1.13 9.60 16.36
C PHE A 194 0.35 9.49 16.75
N ILE A 195 0.78 8.31 17.21
CA ILE A 195 2.09 8.13 17.83
C ILE A 195 3.25 8.26 16.82
N MET A 196 3.01 7.89 15.55
CA MET A 196 3.98 8.05 14.45
C MET A 196 3.99 9.45 13.82
N SER A 197 3.23 10.40 14.35
CA SER A 197 3.34 11.81 13.92
C SER A 197 4.80 12.26 13.91
N PRO A 198 5.26 13.01 12.88
CA PRO A 198 6.62 13.58 12.84
C PRO A 198 6.94 14.45 14.04
N GLN A 199 5.92 15.08 14.65
CA GLN A 199 6.05 15.91 15.85
C GLN A 199 6.03 15.11 17.16
N ALA A 200 5.69 13.80 17.10
CA ALA A 200 5.72 12.87 18.24
C ALA A 200 6.94 11.94 18.15
N CYS A 201 6.72 10.65 17.90
CA CYS A 201 7.82 9.69 17.79
C CYS A 201 8.42 9.61 16.38
N GLY A 202 7.68 10.07 15.35
CA GLY A 202 8.09 10.08 13.94
C GLY A 202 7.83 8.77 13.20
N THR A 203 7.77 8.84 11.88
CA THR A 203 7.47 7.70 10.99
C THR A 203 8.59 6.66 10.93
N SER A 204 9.81 6.98 11.38
CA SER A 204 10.95 6.07 11.49
C SER A 204 11.15 5.49 12.90
N SER A 205 10.20 5.73 13.81
CA SER A 205 10.30 5.29 15.21
C SER A 205 10.08 3.79 15.43
N LEU A 206 9.74 3.06 14.38
CA LEU A 206 9.62 1.62 14.37
C LEU A 206 10.60 1.04 13.35
N THR A 207 11.59 0.30 13.84
CA THR A 207 12.50 -0.50 13.00
C THR A 207 12.68 -1.87 13.64
N TRP A 208 13.16 -2.85 12.90
CA TRP A 208 13.41 -4.18 13.41
C TRP A 208 14.70 -4.75 12.83
N ALA A 209 15.25 -5.74 13.53
CA ALA A 209 16.36 -6.54 13.06
C ALA A 209 16.15 -7.99 13.46
N ALA A 210 16.59 -8.91 12.60
CA ALA A 210 16.68 -10.33 12.94
C ALA A 210 18.12 -10.67 13.39
N ASN A 211 18.24 -11.47 14.44
CA ASN A 211 19.54 -12.00 14.87
C ASN A 211 19.98 -13.20 13.98
N ALA A 212 21.12 -13.79 14.28
CA ALA A 212 21.67 -14.92 13.52
C ALA A 212 20.76 -16.17 13.54
N GLU A 213 19.87 -16.28 14.51
CA GLU A 213 18.89 -17.38 14.65
C GLU A 213 17.55 -17.04 13.97
N GLY A 214 17.46 -15.87 13.31
CA GLY A 214 16.24 -15.40 12.65
C GLY A 214 15.20 -14.78 13.59
N LYS A 215 15.50 -14.64 14.87
CA LYS A 215 14.61 -14.01 15.85
C LYS A 215 14.57 -12.50 15.65
N VAL A 216 13.36 -11.93 15.59
CA VAL A 216 13.12 -10.51 15.38
C VAL A 216 13.00 -9.76 16.70
N SER A 217 13.68 -8.64 16.78
CA SER A 217 13.47 -7.61 17.81
C SER A 217 13.27 -6.24 17.16
N TYR A 218 12.48 -5.40 17.82
CA TYR A 218 12.19 -4.06 17.34
C TYR A 218 12.99 -3.01 18.11
N THR A 219 13.37 -1.94 17.38
CA THR A 219 13.78 -0.70 17.99
C THR A 219 12.60 0.27 17.88
N THR A 220 12.10 0.72 19.02
CA THR A 220 10.98 1.64 19.12
C THR A 220 11.10 2.52 20.35
N THR A 221 10.58 3.74 20.29
CA THR A 221 10.64 4.75 21.35
C THR A 221 9.26 5.27 21.75
N TRP A 222 8.21 4.52 21.46
CA TRP A 222 6.81 4.97 21.70
C TRP A 222 6.43 5.11 23.16
N ASP A 223 7.21 4.54 24.07
CA ASP A 223 7.11 4.69 25.53
C ASP A 223 7.87 5.93 26.08
N ASN A 224 8.38 6.80 25.21
CA ASN A 224 8.96 8.09 25.60
C ASN A 224 7.87 9.11 25.97
N GLU A 225 8.30 10.27 26.47
CA GLU A 225 7.39 11.37 26.88
C GLU A 225 6.45 11.79 25.76
N ALA A 226 6.93 11.90 24.51
CA ALA A 226 6.12 12.30 23.38
C ALA A 226 5.07 11.23 23.01
N GLY A 227 5.43 9.96 23.01
CA GLY A 227 4.51 8.86 22.75
C GLY A 227 3.42 8.75 23.82
N VAL A 228 3.79 8.87 25.10
CA VAL A 228 2.83 8.90 26.23
C VAL A 228 1.85 10.05 26.06
N LYS A 229 2.35 11.25 25.85
CA LYS A 229 1.55 12.48 25.72
C LYS A 229 0.53 12.40 24.59
N VAL A 230 0.94 11.94 23.40
CA VAL A 230 0.00 11.83 22.26
C VAL A 230 -1.00 10.70 22.46
N SER A 231 -0.65 9.64 23.19
CA SER A 231 -1.57 8.54 23.47
C SER A 231 -2.63 8.94 24.50
N GLU A 232 -2.25 9.67 25.53
CA GLU A 232 -3.17 10.29 26.49
C GLU A 232 -4.15 11.23 25.78
N TYR A 233 -3.63 12.08 24.89
CA TYR A 233 -4.44 12.98 24.08
C TYR A 233 -5.41 12.23 23.18
N ALA A 234 -4.94 11.21 22.42
CA ALA A 234 -5.79 10.43 21.54
C ALA A 234 -6.95 9.76 22.29
N ASN A 235 -6.68 9.16 23.46
CA ASN A 235 -7.73 8.59 24.31
C ASN A 235 -8.70 9.68 24.80
N SER A 236 -8.20 10.80 25.27
CA SER A 236 -9.05 11.89 25.77
C SER A 236 -9.98 12.49 24.68
N LEU A 237 -9.53 12.49 23.44
CA LEU A 237 -10.30 12.96 22.29
C LEU A 237 -11.32 11.91 21.80
N ILE A 238 -10.89 10.65 21.66
CA ILE A 238 -11.65 9.62 20.98
C ILE A 238 -12.67 8.94 21.89
N LYS A 239 -12.28 8.57 23.10
CA LYS A 239 -13.14 7.81 24.02
C LYS A 239 -14.54 8.42 24.23
N PRO A 240 -14.69 9.70 24.59
CA PRO A 240 -16.01 10.28 24.80
C PRO A 240 -16.86 10.34 23.53
N LEU A 241 -16.25 10.45 22.35
CA LEU A 241 -16.94 10.44 21.06
C LEU A 241 -17.31 9.02 20.62
N TYR A 242 -16.51 8.02 20.98
CA TYR A 242 -16.80 6.61 20.76
C TYR A 242 -17.98 6.16 21.64
N GLU A 243 -17.96 6.50 22.94
CA GLU A 243 -19.08 6.23 23.87
C GLU A 243 -20.38 6.91 23.43
N ALA A 244 -20.28 8.09 22.80
CA ALA A 244 -21.43 8.82 22.25
C ALA A 244 -21.87 8.34 20.86
N GLY A 245 -21.17 7.39 20.23
CA GLY A 245 -21.45 6.87 18.88
C GLY A 245 -21.12 7.87 17.75
N THR A 246 -20.35 8.93 18.01
CA THR A 246 -19.89 9.88 16.98
C THR A 246 -18.64 9.37 16.28
N PHE A 247 -17.68 8.82 17.02
CA PHE A 247 -16.55 8.08 16.48
C PHE A 247 -16.94 6.61 16.40
N VAL A 248 -16.78 5.97 15.25
CA VAL A 248 -17.10 4.55 15.06
C VAL A 248 -15.90 3.78 14.52
N THR A 249 -15.69 2.57 15.02
CA THR A 249 -14.75 1.62 14.41
C THR A 249 -15.38 1.11 13.12
N ALA A 250 -14.89 1.57 11.98
CA ALA A 250 -15.56 1.36 10.71
C ALA A 250 -14.70 0.53 9.75
N THR A 251 -15.15 -0.68 9.41
CA THR A 251 -14.66 -1.45 8.28
C THR A 251 -15.05 -0.78 6.96
N ASN A 252 -14.51 -1.26 5.83
CA ASN A 252 -14.86 -0.71 4.52
C ASN A 252 -16.38 -0.78 4.24
N GLU A 253 -17.06 -1.84 4.67
CA GLU A 253 -18.50 -2.02 4.52
C GLU A 253 -19.29 -1.00 5.34
N VAL A 254 -18.87 -0.75 6.57
CA VAL A 254 -19.48 0.28 7.45
C VAL A 254 -19.26 1.67 6.88
N ILE A 255 -18.06 1.97 6.36
CA ILE A 255 -17.76 3.23 5.68
C ILE A 255 -18.69 3.42 4.48
N LEU A 256 -18.76 2.42 3.60
CA LEU A 256 -19.60 2.49 2.41
C LEU A 256 -21.08 2.74 2.76
N GLN A 257 -21.61 1.97 3.71
CA GLN A 257 -22.98 2.14 4.16
C GLN A 257 -23.24 3.53 4.74
N GLY A 258 -22.32 4.03 5.58
CA GLY A 258 -22.47 5.35 6.22
C GLY A 258 -22.41 6.52 5.23
N PHE A 259 -21.63 6.39 4.14
CA PHE A 259 -21.65 7.38 3.06
C PHE A 259 -22.93 7.27 2.21
N GLN A 260 -23.43 6.04 1.93
CA GLN A 260 -24.63 5.81 1.14
C GLN A 260 -25.89 6.37 1.82
N ASP A 261 -26.06 6.14 3.11
CA ASP A 261 -27.23 6.62 3.86
C ASP A 261 -27.05 8.03 4.46
N GLY A 262 -25.85 8.61 4.29
CA GLY A 262 -25.52 9.95 4.77
C GLY A 262 -25.33 10.06 6.28
N SER A 263 -25.22 8.95 7.02
CA SER A 263 -24.93 8.92 8.45
C SER A 263 -23.47 9.23 8.78
N MET A 264 -22.54 9.07 7.81
CA MET A 264 -21.11 9.33 7.97
C MET A 264 -20.66 10.51 7.11
N ILE A 265 -19.90 11.44 7.67
CA ILE A 265 -19.41 12.63 6.96
C ILE A 265 -17.95 12.52 6.52
N ALA A 266 -17.16 11.72 7.23
CA ALA A 266 -15.77 11.47 6.91
C ALA A 266 -15.32 10.11 7.45
N ALA A 267 -14.32 9.52 6.81
CA ALA A 267 -13.72 8.26 7.26
C ALA A 267 -12.25 8.15 6.82
N VAL A 268 -11.46 7.42 7.61
CA VAL A 268 -10.09 7.03 7.25
C VAL A 268 -10.12 5.67 6.56
N SER A 269 -9.68 5.63 5.31
CA SER A 269 -9.49 4.40 4.53
C SER A 269 -8.56 4.67 3.34
N GLY A 270 -8.29 3.67 2.49
CA GLY A 270 -7.34 3.76 1.39
C GLY A 270 -7.98 3.94 0.01
N THR A 271 -7.13 3.86 -1.02
CA THR A 271 -7.47 4.04 -2.44
C THR A 271 -8.54 3.08 -2.93
N TRP A 272 -8.62 1.89 -2.35
CA TRP A 272 -9.58 0.83 -2.71
C TRP A 272 -11.05 1.18 -2.53
N MET A 273 -11.35 2.28 -1.81
CA MET A 273 -12.73 2.74 -1.57
C MET A 273 -13.24 3.71 -2.63
N GLU A 274 -12.37 4.29 -3.47
CA GLU A 274 -12.76 5.39 -4.37
C GLU A 274 -13.96 5.07 -5.25
N SER A 275 -13.91 3.93 -5.96
CA SER A 275 -14.96 3.53 -6.89
C SER A 275 -16.34 3.40 -6.22
N ASP A 276 -16.36 2.78 -5.03
CA ASP A 276 -17.61 2.51 -4.33
C ASP A 276 -18.17 3.78 -3.66
N LEU A 277 -17.30 4.58 -3.03
CA LEU A 277 -17.70 5.86 -2.46
C LEU A 277 -18.13 6.88 -3.53
N LYS A 278 -17.50 6.86 -4.71
CA LYS A 278 -17.92 7.71 -5.83
C LYS A 278 -19.30 7.34 -6.35
N LYS A 279 -19.65 6.04 -6.39
CA LYS A 279 -21.02 5.59 -6.71
C LYS A 279 -22.02 6.01 -5.63
N ALA A 280 -21.60 6.02 -4.36
CA ALA A 280 -22.45 6.35 -3.23
C ALA A 280 -22.87 7.83 -3.19
N ILE A 281 -21.93 8.77 -3.31
CA ILE A 281 -22.18 10.21 -3.12
C ILE A 281 -21.76 11.11 -4.27
N GLY A 282 -21.34 10.52 -5.40
CA GLY A 282 -21.05 11.25 -6.63
C GLY A 282 -19.98 12.33 -6.47
N ASP A 283 -20.29 13.54 -6.96
CA ASP A 283 -19.35 14.67 -6.94
C ASP A 283 -19.15 15.30 -5.57
N ASN A 284 -19.90 14.88 -4.56
CA ASN A 284 -19.67 15.28 -3.18
C ASN A 284 -18.49 14.52 -2.53
N LEU A 285 -17.98 13.47 -3.16
CA LEU A 285 -16.81 12.77 -2.67
C LEU A 285 -15.54 13.61 -2.82
N ALA A 286 -14.75 13.67 -1.75
CA ALA A 286 -13.40 14.21 -1.77
C ALA A 286 -12.48 13.40 -0.86
N ALA A 287 -11.17 13.54 -1.09
CA ALA A 287 -10.12 12.92 -0.29
C ALA A 287 -8.97 13.91 -0.09
N VAL A 288 -8.36 13.86 1.09
CA VAL A 288 -7.17 14.64 1.45
C VAL A 288 -6.25 13.82 2.35
N LYS A 289 -5.00 14.26 2.52
CA LYS A 289 -4.14 13.69 3.56
C LYS A 289 -4.87 13.66 4.92
N LEU A 290 -4.45 12.81 5.83
CA LEU A 290 -4.96 12.80 7.21
C LEU A 290 -4.83 14.21 7.83
N PRO A 291 -5.81 14.61 8.66
CA PRO A 291 -5.78 15.91 9.32
C PRO A 291 -4.63 16.02 10.33
N GLU A 292 -4.40 17.22 10.80
CA GLU A 292 -3.59 17.47 11.99
C GLU A 292 -4.47 17.35 13.24
N TYR A 293 -3.85 17.00 14.38
CA TYR A 293 -4.44 17.10 15.71
C TYR A 293 -3.58 18.03 16.59
N HIS A 294 -4.14 18.56 17.69
CA HIS A 294 -3.47 19.61 18.46
C HIS A 294 -3.26 19.20 19.91
N VAL A 295 -1.99 19.07 20.32
CA VAL A 295 -1.59 18.79 21.70
C VAL A 295 -0.93 20.03 22.28
N ASP A 296 -1.49 20.57 23.38
CA ASP A 296 -1.02 21.81 24.03
C ASP A 296 -0.85 22.98 23.04
N GLY A 297 -1.80 23.12 22.09
CA GLY A 297 -1.80 24.18 21.08
C GLY A 297 -0.80 24.02 19.94
N LYS A 298 -0.07 22.91 19.87
CA LYS A 298 0.83 22.56 18.76
C LYS A 298 0.17 21.56 17.83
N ALA A 299 0.29 21.80 16.53
CA ALA A 299 -0.20 20.91 15.49
C ALA A 299 0.72 19.69 15.31
N TYR A 300 0.12 18.52 15.19
CA TYR A 300 0.75 17.23 14.94
C TYR A 300 0.11 16.60 13.71
N GLN A 301 0.89 16.34 12.67
CA GLN A 301 0.39 15.68 11.48
C GLN A 301 0.13 14.19 11.76
N MET A 302 -1.11 13.70 11.55
CA MET A 302 -1.39 12.27 11.61
C MET A 302 -0.58 11.52 10.55
N ALA A 303 0.02 10.39 10.92
CA ALA A 303 0.79 9.54 10.04
C ALA A 303 -0.05 8.37 9.49
N SER A 304 0.36 7.84 8.33
CA SER A 304 -0.18 6.62 7.78
C SER A 304 0.91 5.57 7.58
N PHE A 305 0.52 4.33 7.29
CA PHE A 305 1.39 3.43 6.55
C PHE A 305 1.35 3.75 5.07
N THR A 306 2.43 3.36 4.38
CA THR A 306 2.53 3.28 2.93
C THR A 306 3.20 1.97 2.55
N GLY A 307 2.85 1.40 1.41
CA GLY A 307 3.42 0.14 0.95
C GLY A 307 3.05 -0.17 -0.49
N SER A 308 3.50 -1.32 -0.92
CA SER A 308 3.30 -1.86 -2.26
C SER A 308 2.61 -3.22 -2.19
N LYS A 309 1.85 -3.54 -3.22
CA LYS A 309 1.45 -4.92 -3.49
C LYS A 309 2.48 -5.53 -4.42
N ILE A 310 2.79 -6.79 -4.18
CA ILE A 310 3.86 -7.50 -4.87
C ILE A 310 3.39 -8.88 -5.31
N TYR A 311 3.78 -9.31 -6.51
CA TYR A 311 3.67 -10.71 -6.91
C TYR A 311 4.88 -11.47 -6.44
N CYS A 312 4.66 -12.59 -5.73
CA CYS A 312 5.68 -13.50 -5.24
C CYS A 312 5.53 -14.88 -5.87
N ILE A 313 6.66 -15.61 -5.97
CA ILE A 313 6.73 -16.96 -6.53
C ILE A 313 6.85 -17.94 -5.38
N ASN A 314 5.96 -18.94 -5.33
CA ASN A 314 5.97 -19.99 -4.32
C ASN A 314 7.02 -21.05 -4.62
N THR A 315 7.99 -21.23 -3.73
CA THR A 315 9.08 -22.21 -3.86
C THR A 315 8.64 -23.66 -3.73
N SER A 316 7.45 -23.96 -3.19
CA SER A 316 6.91 -25.31 -3.08
C SER A 316 6.37 -25.87 -4.42
N CYS A 317 6.32 -25.05 -5.46
CA CYS A 317 5.94 -25.45 -6.81
C CYS A 317 7.13 -26.02 -7.59
N THR A 318 6.87 -26.74 -8.68
CA THR A 318 7.93 -27.26 -9.54
C THR A 318 8.77 -26.14 -10.18
N VAL A 319 9.96 -26.47 -10.64
CA VAL A 319 10.86 -25.49 -11.29
C VAL A 319 10.21 -24.89 -12.53
N GLU A 320 9.44 -25.69 -13.28
CA GLU A 320 8.72 -25.27 -14.48
C GLU A 320 7.61 -24.28 -14.13
N GLU A 321 6.82 -24.57 -13.09
CA GLU A 321 5.79 -23.65 -12.56
C GLU A 321 6.41 -22.34 -12.05
N GLN A 322 7.52 -22.41 -11.31
CA GLN A 322 8.22 -21.22 -10.82
C GLN A 322 8.74 -20.32 -11.96
N LYS A 323 9.29 -20.93 -13.03
CA LYS A 323 9.74 -20.18 -14.22
C LYS A 323 8.58 -19.54 -14.97
N ALA A 324 7.48 -20.27 -15.15
CA ALA A 324 6.27 -19.74 -15.78
C ALA A 324 5.66 -18.60 -14.92
N ALA A 325 5.66 -18.75 -13.60
CA ALA A 325 5.21 -17.72 -12.65
C ALA A 325 6.07 -16.46 -12.72
N ALA A 326 7.40 -16.58 -12.82
CA ALA A 326 8.30 -15.45 -12.97
C ALA A 326 8.06 -14.69 -14.28
N ALA A 327 7.91 -15.41 -15.39
CA ALA A 327 7.62 -14.81 -16.69
C ALA A 327 6.26 -14.08 -16.70
N LEU A 328 5.25 -14.69 -16.11
CA LEU A 328 3.93 -14.07 -16.01
C LEU A 328 3.93 -12.85 -15.06
N ALA A 329 4.65 -12.94 -13.93
CA ALA A 329 4.79 -11.80 -13.02
C ALA A 329 5.47 -10.60 -13.70
N GLU A 330 6.52 -10.83 -14.49
CA GLU A 330 7.18 -9.76 -15.26
C GLU A 330 6.22 -9.15 -16.28
N LEU A 331 5.44 -9.95 -17.00
CA LEU A 331 4.39 -9.46 -17.89
C LEU A 331 3.35 -8.63 -17.13
N LEU A 332 2.82 -9.13 -16.02
CA LEU A 332 1.76 -8.47 -15.23
C LEU A 332 2.21 -7.19 -14.53
N THR A 333 3.53 -6.92 -14.44
CA THR A 333 4.09 -5.76 -13.73
C THR A 333 4.88 -4.80 -14.61
N ASN A 334 4.92 -5.01 -15.93
CA ASN A 334 5.50 -4.05 -16.85
C ASN A 334 4.65 -2.75 -16.94
N ALA A 335 5.17 -1.73 -17.60
CA ALA A 335 4.51 -0.43 -17.69
C ALA A 335 3.10 -0.50 -18.27
N ASP A 336 2.92 -1.19 -19.40
CA ASP A 336 1.62 -1.31 -20.06
C ASP A 336 0.58 -2.05 -19.19
N SER A 337 0.99 -3.13 -18.52
CA SER A 337 0.12 -3.89 -17.62
C SER A 337 -0.27 -3.09 -16.36
N GLN A 338 0.62 -2.26 -15.83
CA GLN A 338 0.27 -1.37 -14.72
C GLN A 338 -0.70 -0.27 -15.16
N LEU A 339 -0.61 0.21 -16.40
CA LEU A 339 -1.59 1.16 -16.96
C LEU A 339 -2.93 0.49 -17.23
N ILE A 340 -2.96 -0.74 -17.76
CA ILE A 340 -4.21 -1.51 -17.88
C ILE A 340 -4.85 -1.70 -16.49
N ARG A 341 -4.05 -1.98 -15.46
CA ARG A 341 -4.53 -2.07 -14.07
C ARG A 341 -5.10 -0.75 -13.58
N TYR A 342 -4.43 0.37 -13.85
CA TYR A 342 -4.93 1.69 -13.51
C TYR A 342 -6.28 2.00 -14.17
N GLU A 343 -6.40 1.74 -15.46
CA GLU A 343 -7.65 1.96 -16.21
C GLU A 343 -8.81 1.11 -15.69
N ASN A 344 -8.54 -0.13 -15.24
CA ASN A 344 -9.57 -1.06 -14.76
C ASN A 344 -9.96 -0.87 -13.29
N ARG A 345 -9.01 -0.51 -12.43
CA ARG A 345 -9.24 -0.47 -10.97
C ARG A 345 -8.59 0.69 -10.24
N GLN A 346 -8.05 1.65 -10.97
CA GLN A 346 -7.46 2.88 -10.45
C GLN A 346 -6.30 2.67 -9.46
N ALA A 347 -5.63 1.50 -9.55
CA ALA A 347 -4.46 1.19 -8.73
C ALA A 347 -3.24 1.99 -9.19
N ILE A 348 -2.58 2.67 -8.26
CA ILE A 348 -1.48 3.60 -8.56
C ILE A 348 -0.24 2.83 -9.06
N PRO A 349 0.29 3.14 -10.25
CA PRO A 349 1.45 2.44 -10.79
C PRO A 349 2.71 2.74 -9.98
N CYS A 350 3.53 1.72 -9.75
CA CYS A 350 4.87 1.84 -9.20
C CYS A 350 5.99 1.78 -10.26
N ASN A 351 5.66 1.36 -11.48
CA ASN A 351 6.57 1.42 -12.63
C ASN A 351 6.77 2.87 -13.06
N LYS A 352 8.03 3.30 -13.23
CA LYS A 352 8.41 4.69 -13.53
C LYS A 352 7.84 5.19 -14.85
N GLU A 353 7.81 4.34 -15.87
CA GLU A 353 7.25 4.67 -17.19
C GLU A 353 5.73 4.81 -17.10
N ALA A 354 5.05 3.86 -16.46
CA ALA A 354 3.61 3.93 -16.25
C ALA A 354 3.21 5.16 -15.41
N ALA A 355 3.97 5.50 -14.38
CA ALA A 355 3.73 6.67 -13.54
C ALA A 355 3.95 8.01 -14.29
N ALA A 356 4.73 8.01 -15.36
CA ALA A 356 4.96 9.17 -16.22
C ALA A 356 4.01 9.24 -17.43
N ASP A 357 3.27 8.18 -17.73
CA ASP A 357 2.36 8.11 -18.88
C ASP A 357 1.15 9.04 -18.69
N LYS A 358 0.67 9.62 -19.79
CA LYS A 358 -0.49 10.53 -19.81
C LYS A 358 -1.78 9.87 -19.34
N ARG A 359 -1.95 8.56 -19.59
CA ARG A 359 -3.09 7.79 -19.10
C ARG A 359 -3.23 7.86 -17.58
N PHE A 360 -2.12 7.93 -16.87
CA PHE A 360 -2.09 8.14 -15.42
C PHE A 360 -2.09 9.63 -15.04
N THR A 361 -1.14 10.42 -15.58
CA THR A 361 -0.90 11.80 -15.11
C THR A 361 -2.04 12.77 -15.41
N GLU A 362 -2.71 12.61 -16.56
CA GLU A 362 -3.86 13.45 -16.95
C GLU A 362 -5.19 12.99 -16.30
N ASN A 363 -5.25 11.77 -15.78
CA ASN A 363 -6.45 11.16 -15.18
C ASN A 363 -6.27 10.79 -13.71
N THR A 364 -5.29 11.39 -13.02
CA THR A 364 -4.99 11.07 -11.63
C THR A 364 -6.21 11.21 -10.73
N THR A 365 -6.55 10.14 -10.02
CA THR A 365 -7.72 10.07 -9.15
C THR A 365 -7.57 10.95 -7.91
N ILE A 366 -8.70 11.22 -7.22
CA ILE A 366 -8.66 11.97 -5.97
C ILE A 366 -7.92 11.20 -4.87
N SER A 367 -8.05 9.87 -4.84
CA SER A 367 -7.32 9.01 -3.90
C SER A 367 -5.81 9.02 -4.15
N ALA A 368 -5.37 8.98 -5.40
CA ALA A 368 -3.94 9.05 -5.73
C ALA A 368 -3.31 10.36 -5.25
N LYS A 369 -3.99 11.49 -5.46
CA LYS A 369 -3.54 12.80 -4.97
C LYS A 369 -3.51 12.87 -3.45
N ALA A 370 -4.53 12.32 -2.78
CA ALA A 370 -4.59 12.30 -1.32
C ALA A 370 -3.49 11.41 -0.71
N LEU A 371 -3.23 10.24 -1.31
CA LEU A 371 -2.16 9.34 -0.88
C LEU A 371 -0.77 9.96 -1.11
N GLU A 372 -0.53 10.60 -2.25
CA GLU A 372 0.71 11.32 -2.52
C GLU A 372 0.95 12.41 -1.47
N ALA A 373 -0.07 13.22 -1.19
CA ALA A 373 0.00 14.26 -0.15
C ALA A 373 0.24 13.66 1.25
N GLN A 374 -0.36 12.52 1.57
CA GLN A 374 -0.15 11.82 2.84
C GLN A 374 1.27 11.28 2.94
N ASN A 375 1.77 10.64 1.88
CA ASN A 375 3.13 10.10 1.84
C ASN A 375 4.19 11.20 1.98
N ALA A 376 3.95 12.36 1.40
CA ALA A 376 4.83 13.53 1.54
C ALA A 376 4.76 14.15 2.94
N ALA A 377 3.61 14.09 3.62
CA ALA A 377 3.41 14.67 4.92
C ALA A 377 3.94 13.78 6.06
N ALA A 378 3.48 12.54 6.13
CA ALA A 378 3.84 11.59 7.19
C ALA A 378 3.44 10.15 6.80
N ALA A 379 4.38 9.33 6.34
CA ALA A 379 4.13 7.92 6.07
C ALA A 379 5.27 7.03 6.56
N CYS A 380 4.91 5.89 7.14
CA CYS A 380 5.80 4.81 7.52
C CYS A 380 5.70 3.68 6.51
N VAL A 381 6.82 3.14 6.05
CA VAL A 381 6.80 1.98 5.16
C VAL A 381 6.36 0.75 5.94
N GLN A 382 5.27 0.10 5.50
CA GLN A 382 4.67 -1.01 6.25
C GLN A 382 5.58 -2.24 6.38
N SER A 383 6.51 -2.47 5.46
CA SER A 383 7.51 -3.54 5.58
C SER A 383 8.39 -3.43 6.85
N GLN A 384 8.39 -2.26 7.51
CA GLN A 384 9.04 -2.08 8.81
C GLN A 384 8.31 -2.76 9.97
N THR A 385 7.10 -3.29 9.75
CA THR A 385 6.33 -3.95 10.81
C THR A 385 6.81 -5.38 11.10
N ALA A 386 7.51 -6.03 10.16
CA ALA A 386 7.94 -7.43 10.23
C ALA A 386 6.85 -8.39 10.75
N GLN A 387 5.60 -8.02 10.53
CA GLN A 387 4.35 -8.73 10.84
C GLN A 387 4.10 -9.21 12.29
N ASP A 388 3.00 -9.86 12.46
CA ASP A 388 2.41 -10.57 13.61
C ASP A 388 2.43 -9.79 14.94
N ARG A 389 3.55 -9.71 15.64
CA ARG A 389 3.61 -9.05 16.97
C ARG A 389 3.28 -7.56 16.92
N TYR A 390 3.71 -6.88 15.85
CA TYR A 390 3.43 -5.47 15.69
C TYR A 390 1.91 -5.22 15.54
N TRP A 391 1.22 -6.03 14.73
CA TRP A 391 -0.21 -5.85 14.50
C TRP A 391 -1.02 -6.02 15.79
N ASP A 392 -0.67 -7.00 16.63
CA ASP A 392 -1.31 -7.21 17.94
C ASP A 392 -1.06 -6.04 18.90
N ILE A 393 0.15 -5.50 18.94
CA ILE A 393 0.49 -4.33 19.74
C ILE A 393 -0.23 -3.07 19.25
N GLY A 394 -0.24 -2.84 17.93
CA GLY A 394 -0.99 -1.73 17.34
C GLY A 394 -2.49 -1.83 17.64
N LYS A 395 -3.07 -3.04 17.53
CA LYS A 395 -4.46 -3.29 17.90
C LYS A 395 -4.73 -2.97 19.39
N ALA A 396 -3.86 -3.40 20.28
CA ALA A 396 -3.99 -3.13 21.72
C ALA A 396 -3.95 -1.62 22.02
N ILE A 397 -3.04 -0.89 21.39
CA ILE A 397 -2.94 0.59 21.53
C ILE A 397 -4.22 1.25 21.01
N GLY A 398 -4.68 0.87 19.81
CA GLY A 398 -5.91 1.43 19.23
C GLY A 398 -7.16 1.13 20.06
N GLN A 399 -7.27 -0.07 20.64
CA GLN A 399 -8.35 -0.42 21.55
C GLN A 399 -8.33 0.44 22.82
N ALA A 400 -7.13 0.67 23.37
CA ALA A 400 -6.97 1.54 24.54
C ALA A 400 -7.36 3.01 24.25
N TYR A 401 -7.22 3.49 23.01
CA TYR A 401 -7.74 4.81 22.62
C TYR A 401 -9.27 4.89 22.70
N LEU A 402 -9.97 3.79 22.41
CA LEU A 402 -11.44 3.73 22.41
C LEU A 402 -12.03 3.67 23.82
N ASP A 403 -11.49 2.83 24.68
CA ASP A 403 -12.14 2.50 25.97
C ASP A 403 -11.32 2.96 27.20
N GLY A 404 -10.05 3.33 27.02
CA GLY A 404 -9.13 3.70 28.09
C GLY A 404 -8.70 2.52 28.97
N ASN A 405 -8.97 1.28 28.53
CA ASN A 405 -8.56 0.09 29.25
C ASN A 405 -7.09 -0.22 28.96
N LEU A 406 -6.24 -0.05 29.94
CA LEU A 406 -4.80 -0.26 29.84
C LEU A 406 -4.36 -1.67 30.32
N GLY A 407 -5.31 -2.48 30.78
CA GLY A 407 -5.06 -3.83 31.32
C GLY A 407 -5.02 -3.87 32.86
N GLU A 408 -5.06 -5.08 33.40
CA GLU A 408 -5.11 -5.30 34.85
C GLU A 408 -3.83 -4.78 35.54
N GLY A 409 -4.00 -3.97 36.59
CA GLY A 409 -2.89 -3.39 37.36
C GLY A 409 -2.13 -2.26 36.65
N VAL A 410 -2.49 -1.87 35.42
CA VAL A 410 -1.89 -0.77 34.67
C VAL A 410 -2.74 0.48 34.82
N THR A 411 -2.17 1.55 35.38
CA THR A 411 -2.91 2.76 35.71
C THR A 411 -2.52 4.00 34.90
N THR A 412 -1.43 3.93 34.14
CA THR A 412 -0.91 5.04 33.32
C THR A 412 -0.55 4.60 31.91
N TRP A 413 -0.67 5.54 30.98
CA TRP A 413 -0.22 5.31 29.59
C TRP A 413 1.28 5.02 29.50
N ALA A 414 2.10 5.60 30.37
CA ALA A 414 3.52 5.32 30.42
C ALA A 414 3.80 3.83 30.75
N GLN A 415 3.09 3.27 31.75
CA GLN A 415 3.20 1.84 32.09
C GLN A 415 2.70 0.96 30.96
N PHE A 416 1.57 1.31 30.35
CA PHE A 416 0.98 0.56 29.24
C PHE A 416 1.93 0.53 28.05
N LEU A 417 2.36 1.69 27.53
CA LEU A 417 3.26 1.75 26.40
C LEU A 417 4.59 1.06 26.67
N LYS A 418 5.13 1.22 27.88
CA LYS A 418 6.35 0.49 28.25
C LYS A 418 6.17 -1.03 28.13
N ALA A 419 5.08 -1.56 28.66
CA ALA A 419 4.80 -2.99 28.56
C ALA A 419 4.66 -3.47 27.11
N GLN A 420 3.95 -2.70 26.24
CA GLN A 420 3.82 -3.00 24.81
C GLN A 420 5.19 -2.96 24.10
N MET A 421 6.00 -1.94 24.38
CA MET A 421 7.32 -1.80 23.75
C MET A 421 8.31 -2.87 24.23
N ASP A 422 8.25 -3.29 25.49
CA ASP A 422 9.09 -4.39 26.01
C ASP A 422 8.79 -5.71 25.27
N ILE A 423 7.52 -5.97 24.92
CA ILE A 423 7.14 -7.14 24.09
C ILE A 423 7.80 -7.03 22.70
N LEU A 424 7.75 -5.88 22.05
CA LEU A 424 8.36 -5.69 20.73
C LEU A 424 9.89 -5.80 20.75
N ARG A 425 10.54 -5.25 21.76
CA ARG A 425 12.01 -5.26 21.93
C ARG A 425 12.57 -6.64 22.25
N THR A 426 11.77 -7.52 22.82
CA THR A 426 12.21 -8.89 23.12
C THR A 426 12.36 -9.69 21.84
N ALA A 427 13.54 -10.27 21.60
CA ALA A 427 13.80 -11.11 20.42
C ALA A 427 12.97 -12.42 20.48
N GLN A 428 12.20 -12.69 19.46
CA GLN A 428 11.34 -13.89 19.34
C GLN A 428 11.43 -14.51 17.95
#